data_28e5974f3c79db5b8dc75705a3f89d42
#
_entry.id   28e5974f3c79db5b8dc75705a3f89d42
#
_cell.length_a   1.000
_cell.length_b   1.000
_cell.length_c   1.000
_cell.angle_alpha   90.00
_cell.angle_beta   90.00
_cell.angle_gamma   90.00
#
_symmetry.space_group_name_H-M   'P 1'
#
loop_
_entity.id
_entity.type
_entity.pdbx_description
1 polymer ?
#
loop_
_entity_poly.entity_id
_entity_poly.type
_entity_poly.pdbx_seq_one_letter_code
_entity_poly.pdbx_strand_id
1 'polypeptide(L)'
;MKRNNLAAILVAALMLSLAGGSALAASGAGAINLTFPIGARYNALGESGTALSQDVTSIWWNPGGLAFLPQRSKPNDLHIMQSSLAEGLADDIALYWGGYAMPMGRHGALGFGLNYLDMGEQMGTDENAQETGTFRSYMFAFSATYGVRINRTLGIGLGVKYFRDKLAPENSLQDAGGGGSGDSFGVDLGVLYKAPHLRSNFGLSLANLGPDIKHVDADQSDPMPRKATLGWAFSAYQSEYMGLLVVADYLVPLYKWNDNDYGFGLEFDQTEYGIGVEWNYLRSLFVRLGYKSADYGEINDTTFGFGVDMNQWVGQAITFDFASVPQAKGLPRVNRLSLGYRF
;
A
#
# COMPACT_ATOMS: atom_id res chain seq x y z
N MET A 1 20.78 17.62 -23.64
CA MET A 1 20.69 17.02 -22.29
C MET A 1 20.08 17.93 -21.20
N LYS A 2 20.17 19.27 -21.28
CA LYS A 2 19.71 20.19 -20.19
C LYS A 2 18.17 20.45 -20.11
N ARG A 3 17.40 20.28 -21.18
CA ARG A 3 15.95 20.59 -21.17
C ARG A 3 15.05 19.53 -20.51
N ASN A 4 15.48 18.27 -20.51
CA ASN A 4 14.66 17.17 -20.01
C ASN A 4 14.68 17.04 -18.46
N ASN A 5 15.74 17.54 -17.82
CA ASN A 5 15.84 17.52 -16.34
C ASN A 5 14.97 18.63 -15.71
N LEU A 6 14.67 19.70 -16.45
CA LEU A 6 13.86 20.81 -15.94
C LEU A 6 12.39 20.40 -15.70
N ALA A 7 11.83 19.57 -16.56
CA ALA A 7 10.46 19.08 -16.40
C ALA A 7 10.31 18.13 -15.20
N ALA A 8 11.31 17.26 -14.97
CA ALA A 8 11.34 16.38 -13.80
C ALA A 8 11.50 17.16 -12.49
N ILE A 9 12.33 18.21 -12.49
CA ILE A 9 12.54 19.12 -11.35
C ILE A 9 11.26 19.95 -11.10
N LEU A 10 10.56 20.41 -12.14
CA LEU A 10 9.31 21.16 -12.01
C LEU A 10 8.18 20.30 -11.44
N VAL A 11 8.08 19.03 -11.82
CA VAL A 11 7.09 18.09 -11.26
C VAL A 11 7.39 17.79 -9.79
N ALA A 12 8.67 17.59 -9.45
CA ALA A 12 9.09 17.40 -8.05
C ALA A 12 8.85 18.67 -7.22
N ALA A 13 9.11 19.85 -7.77
CA ALA A 13 8.84 21.15 -7.11
C ALA A 13 7.33 21.41 -6.96
N LEU A 14 6.50 21.00 -7.92
CA LEU A 14 5.05 21.08 -7.83
C LEU A 14 4.50 20.16 -6.76
N MET A 15 5.03 18.94 -6.65
CA MET A 15 4.65 18.00 -5.57
C MET A 15 5.04 18.52 -4.17
N LEU A 16 6.20 19.17 -4.06
CA LEU A 16 6.67 19.81 -2.81
C LEU A 16 5.88 21.07 -2.44
N SER A 17 5.32 21.80 -3.40
CA SER A 17 4.56 23.04 -3.13
C SER A 17 3.12 22.78 -2.65
N LEU A 18 2.62 21.57 -2.78
CA LEU A 18 1.27 21.17 -2.31
C LEU A 18 1.24 20.78 -0.83
N ALA A 19 2.38 20.73 -0.13
CA ALA A 19 2.56 20.24 1.23
C ALA A 19 2.36 21.30 2.34
N GLY A 20 1.42 22.22 2.18
CA GLY A 20 1.19 23.28 3.18
C GLY A 20 -0.26 23.36 3.64
N GLY A 21 -0.64 22.67 4.71
CA GLY A 21 -1.95 22.78 5.36
C GLY A 21 -1.95 22.11 6.74
N SER A 22 -2.64 22.71 7.69
CA SER A 22 -2.62 22.36 9.13
C SER A 22 -3.50 21.16 9.46
N ALA A 23 -3.03 20.31 10.36
CA ALA A 23 -3.68 19.09 10.83
C ALA A 23 -4.90 19.34 11.71
N LEU A 24 -6.00 18.63 11.49
CA LEU A 24 -6.98 18.28 12.51
C LEU A 24 -7.71 16.96 12.17
N ALA A 25 -7.69 16.05 13.14
CA ALA A 25 -8.61 14.95 13.40
C ALA A 25 -8.55 13.68 12.57
N ALA A 26 -8.36 12.60 13.32
CA ALA A 26 -8.49 11.20 13.01
C ALA A 26 -9.57 10.88 11.97
N SER A 27 -9.19 10.19 10.92
CA SER A 27 -10.14 9.48 10.10
C SER A 27 -10.73 8.32 10.91
N GLY A 28 -12.03 8.34 11.15
CA GLY A 28 -12.78 7.15 11.60
C GLY A 28 -12.93 6.12 10.49
N ALA A 29 -11.87 5.86 9.70
CA ALA A 29 -11.96 4.86 8.64
C ALA A 29 -11.95 3.46 9.25
N GLY A 30 -12.93 2.65 8.90
CA GLY A 30 -12.88 1.20 9.07
C GLY A 30 -11.80 0.57 8.19
N ALA A 31 -11.70 -0.76 8.18
CA ALA A 31 -10.74 -1.50 7.36
C ALA A 31 -9.29 -1.02 7.48
N ILE A 32 -8.82 -0.81 8.70
CA ILE A 32 -7.49 -0.28 9.00
C ILE A 32 -6.36 -1.09 8.34
N ASN A 33 -6.57 -2.41 8.13
CA ASN A 33 -5.63 -3.27 7.42
C ASN A 33 -5.35 -2.78 5.98
N LEU A 34 -6.28 -2.06 5.36
CA LEU A 34 -6.12 -1.47 4.02
C LEU A 34 -5.35 -0.13 4.04
N THR A 35 -4.98 0.38 5.19
CA THR A 35 -4.13 1.58 5.31
C THR A 35 -2.64 1.22 5.39
N PHE A 36 -2.29 0.01 5.85
CA PHE A 36 -0.90 -0.42 6.00
C PHE A 36 -0.28 -0.78 4.64
N PRO A 37 0.75 -0.08 4.18
CA PRO A 37 1.39 -0.35 2.88
C PRO A 37 2.09 -1.70 2.87
N ILE A 38 2.04 -2.38 1.71
CA ILE A 38 2.63 -3.70 1.51
C ILE A 38 3.97 -3.61 0.77
N GLY A 39 4.82 -4.66 0.96
CA GLY A 39 6.11 -4.78 0.28
C GLY A 39 7.21 -3.94 0.95
N ALA A 40 8.15 -4.60 1.64
CA ALA A 40 9.22 -3.93 2.38
C ALA A 40 10.05 -2.99 1.50
N ARG A 41 10.24 -3.30 0.20
CA ARG A 41 10.93 -2.42 -0.75
C ARG A 41 10.34 -1.02 -0.76
N TYR A 42 9.02 -0.89 -0.91
CA TYR A 42 8.34 0.39 -1.07
C TYR A 42 8.23 1.11 0.28
N ASN A 43 8.08 0.35 1.33
CA ASN A 43 8.05 0.86 2.70
C ASN A 43 9.37 1.55 3.07
N ALA A 44 10.51 0.98 2.66
CA ALA A 44 11.83 1.58 2.86
C ALA A 44 12.08 2.85 2.03
N LEU A 45 11.20 3.15 1.07
CA LEU A 45 11.28 4.30 0.16
C LEU A 45 10.27 5.41 0.52
N GLY A 46 10.00 5.63 1.80
CA GLY A 46 9.02 6.60 2.25
C GLY A 46 7.59 6.16 1.95
N GLU A 47 7.34 4.86 1.85
CA GLU A 47 6.05 4.28 1.45
C GLU A 47 5.59 4.79 0.06
N SER A 48 6.50 4.77 -0.92
CA SER A 48 6.27 5.26 -2.29
C SER A 48 6.38 4.13 -3.30
N GLY A 49 5.28 3.76 -3.93
CA GLY A 49 5.18 2.63 -4.85
C GLY A 49 4.33 2.84 -6.10
N THR A 50 3.51 3.90 -6.14
CA THR A 50 2.46 4.11 -7.14
C THR A 50 2.99 4.22 -8.59
N ALA A 51 4.17 4.81 -8.79
CA ALA A 51 4.83 4.88 -10.11
C ALA A 51 5.93 3.82 -10.30
N LEU A 52 6.30 3.10 -9.24
CA LEU A 52 7.40 2.16 -9.22
C LEU A 52 6.95 0.71 -9.40
N SER A 53 5.84 0.32 -8.79
CA SER A 53 5.36 -1.06 -8.74
C SER A 53 5.00 -1.58 -10.14
N GLN A 54 5.65 -2.67 -10.56
CA GLN A 54 5.45 -3.37 -11.83
C GLN A 54 5.60 -4.90 -11.64
N ASP A 55 5.27 -5.36 -10.47
CA ASP A 55 5.27 -6.73 -10.00
C ASP A 55 3.91 -7.04 -9.33
N VAL A 56 3.81 -8.14 -8.63
CA VAL A 56 2.58 -8.53 -7.92
C VAL A 56 2.10 -7.48 -6.91
N THR A 57 2.99 -6.66 -6.37
CA THR A 57 2.61 -5.60 -5.42
C THR A 57 1.79 -4.48 -6.06
N SER A 58 1.75 -4.42 -7.41
CA SER A 58 0.86 -3.52 -8.15
C SER A 58 -0.62 -3.68 -7.79
N ILE A 59 -1.01 -4.87 -7.30
CA ILE A 59 -2.37 -5.13 -6.78
C ILE A 59 -2.76 -4.11 -5.70
N TRP A 60 -1.79 -3.69 -4.90
CA TRP A 60 -1.98 -2.71 -3.83
C TRP A 60 -1.67 -1.28 -4.28
N TRP A 61 -0.49 -1.08 -4.91
CA TRP A 61 0.03 0.26 -5.15
C TRP A 61 -0.63 0.96 -6.33
N ASN A 62 -0.75 0.25 -7.45
CA ASN A 62 -1.31 0.79 -8.69
C ASN A 62 -1.66 -0.34 -9.66
N PRO A 63 -2.92 -0.69 -9.83
CA PRO A 63 -3.34 -1.73 -10.77
C PRO A 63 -2.78 -1.59 -12.19
N GLY A 64 -2.53 -0.35 -12.64
CA GLY A 64 -1.92 -0.07 -13.94
C GLY A 64 -0.49 -0.58 -14.09
N GLY A 65 0.23 -0.76 -12.97
CA GLY A 65 1.57 -1.34 -12.94
C GLY A 65 1.61 -2.81 -13.34
N LEU A 66 0.55 -3.56 -13.01
CA LEU A 66 0.43 -4.97 -13.34
C LEU A 66 0.47 -5.23 -14.86
N ALA A 67 0.05 -4.25 -15.66
CA ALA A 67 0.16 -4.28 -17.12
C ALA A 67 1.60 -4.48 -17.62
N PHE A 68 2.60 -4.12 -16.81
CA PHE A 68 4.02 -4.22 -17.15
C PHE A 68 4.72 -5.39 -16.48
N LEU A 69 3.96 -6.33 -15.90
CA LEU A 69 4.52 -7.57 -15.37
C LEU A 69 5.42 -8.25 -16.42
N PRO A 70 6.65 -8.65 -16.09
CA PRO A 70 7.58 -9.23 -17.05
C PRO A 70 7.05 -10.51 -17.68
N GLN A 71 7.02 -10.54 -19.01
CA GLN A 71 6.61 -11.73 -19.80
C GLN A 71 7.88 -12.51 -20.26
N ARG A 72 8.67 -12.99 -19.32
CA ARG A 72 9.91 -13.73 -19.56
C ARG A 72 9.72 -15.22 -19.28
N SER A 73 10.83 -15.98 -19.26
CA SER A 73 10.83 -17.41 -18.95
C SER A 73 10.32 -17.77 -17.54
N LYS A 74 10.30 -16.81 -16.63
CA LYS A 74 9.72 -16.92 -15.27
C LYS A 74 8.68 -15.81 -15.11
N PRO A 75 7.48 -16.02 -15.64
CA PRO A 75 6.51 -14.93 -15.73
C PRO A 75 5.65 -14.77 -14.50
N ASN A 76 5.47 -15.83 -13.71
CA ASN A 76 4.64 -15.80 -12.51
C ASN A 76 5.40 -15.14 -11.37
N ASP A 77 4.72 -14.34 -10.59
CA ASP A 77 5.29 -13.55 -9.50
C ASP A 77 4.50 -13.79 -8.23
N LEU A 78 5.20 -14.24 -7.20
CA LEU A 78 4.66 -14.50 -5.86
C LEU A 78 5.42 -13.66 -4.85
N HIS A 79 4.72 -12.90 -4.03
CA HIS A 79 5.31 -12.18 -2.90
C HIS A 79 4.53 -12.45 -1.62
N ILE A 80 5.27 -12.51 -0.52
CA ILE A 80 4.71 -12.51 0.83
C ILE A 80 5.38 -11.42 1.66
N MET A 81 4.66 -10.89 2.62
CA MET A 81 5.16 -9.92 3.59
C MET A 81 4.60 -10.24 4.97
N GLN A 82 5.43 -10.04 5.98
CA GLN A 82 5.04 -10.01 7.38
C GLN A 82 5.51 -8.70 8.03
N SER A 83 4.70 -8.19 8.93
CA SER A 83 5.03 -7.05 9.78
C SER A 83 4.39 -7.23 11.15
N SER A 84 5.18 -7.27 12.21
CA SER A 84 4.67 -7.15 13.58
C SER A 84 4.29 -5.69 13.81
N LEU A 85 3.10 -5.44 14.34
CA LEU A 85 2.62 -4.10 14.67
C LEU A 85 2.62 -3.94 16.18
N ALA A 86 2.86 -2.73 16.66
CA ALA A 86 2.83 -2.39 18.08
C ALA A 86 3.76 -3.24 18.98
N GLU A 87 4.97 -3.61 18.48
CA GLU A 87 5.97 -4.34 19.24
C GLU A 87 6.23 -3.67 20.61
N GLY A 88 6.24 -4.48 21.66
CA GLY A 88 6.40 -4.01 23.04
C GLY A 88 5.13 -3.43 23.69
N LEU A 89 4.01 -3.30 22.94
CA LEU A 89 2.70 -2.95 23.47
C LEU A 89 1.71 -4.13 23.35
N ALA A 90 1.70 -4.80 22.19
CA ALA A 90 0.90 -5.99 21.91
C ALA A 90 1.67 -6.84 20.87
N ASP A 91 2.41 -7.83 21.34
CA ASP A 91 3.33 -8.62 20.49
C ASP A 91 2.62 -9.61 19.58
N ASP A 92 1.32 -9.83 19.74
CA ASP A 92 0.47 -10.72 18.97
C ASP A 92 -0.28 -10.03 17.82
N ILE A 93 -0.09 -8.71 17.63
CA ILE A 93 -0.65 -7.98 16.50
C ILE A 93 0.29 -8.04 15.30
N ALA A 94 -0.16 -8.66 14.21
CA ALA A 94 0.66 -8.82 13.03
C ALA A 94 -0.13 -8.65 11.73
N LEU A 95 0.51 -8.01 10.75
CA LEU A 95 0.02 -7.89 9.38
C LEU A 95 0.73 -8.89 8.48
N TYR A 96 -0.04 -9.65 7.73
CA TYR A 96 0.42 -10.56 6.69
C TYR A 96 -0.16 -10.14 5.34
N TRP A 97 0.66 -10.18 4.32
CA TRP A 97 0.22 -10.00 2.96
C TRP A 97 0.80 -11.09 2.07
N GLY A 98 -0.01 -11.61 1.15
CA GLY A 98 0.42 -12.53 0.12
C GLY A 98 -0.20 -12.16 -1.21
N GLY A 99 0.58 -12.21 -2.29
CA GLY A 99 0.09 -11.90 -3.63
C GLY A 99 0.70 -12.80 -4.68
N TYR A 100 -0.11 -13.16 -5.66
CA TYR A 100 0.29 -13.91 -6.85
C TYR A 100 -0.17 -13.18 -8.11
N ALA A 101 0.72 -13.08 -9.08
CA ALA A 101 0.40 -12.48 -10.38
C ALA A 101 0.93 -13.32 -11.53
N MET A 102 0.14 -13.39 -12.60
CA MET A 102 0.48 -14.11 -13.82
C MET A 102 0.19 -13.27 -15.06
N PRO A 103 1.12 -13.19 -16.01
CA PRO A 103 0.86 -12.54 -17.29
C PRO A 103 0.01 -13.44 -18.18
N MET A 104 -0.88 -12.82 -18.95
CA MET A 104 -1.75 -13.45 -19.93
C MET A 104 -1.31 -13.11 -21.37
N GLY A 105 -0.01 -12.99 -21.61
CA GLY A 105 0.55 -12.59 -22.88
C GLY A 105 0.08 -11.18 -23.30
N ARG A 106 -0.42 -11.05 -24.54
CA ARG A 106 -0.95 -9.79 -25.07
C ARG A 106 -2.26 -9.32 -24.39
N HIS A 107 -2.90 -10.19 -23.63
CA HIS A 107 -4.17 -9.91 -22.96
C HIS A 107 -3.99 -9.25 -21.58
N GLY A 108 -2.77 -8.90 -21.18
CA GLY A 108 -2.49 -8.23 -19.90
C GLY A 108 -1.97 -9.19 -18.85
N ALA A 109 -2.30 -8.93 -17.58
CA ALA A 109 -1.93 -9.76 -16.45
C ALA A 109 -3.07 -9.79 -15.42
N LEU A 110 -3.20 -10.92 -14.72
CA LEU A 110 -4.07 -11.10 -13.56
C LEU A 110 -3.23 -11.17 -12.30
N GLY A 111 -3.75 -10.62 -11.23
CA GLY A 111 -3.15 -10.70 -9.91
C GLY A 111 -4.20 -10.93 -8.83
N PHE A 112 -3.81 -11.68 -7.79
CA PHE A 112 -4.61 -11.98 -6.61
C PHE A 112 -3.81 -11.64 -5.37
N GLY A 113 -4.44 -11.01 -4.39
CA GLY A 113 -3.81 -10.60 -3.15
C GLY A 113 -4.69 -10.90 -1.95
N LEU A 114 -4.06 -11.29 -0.85
CA LEU A 114 -4.67 -11.44 0.45
C LEU A 114 -3.93 -10.56 1.45
N ASN A 115 -4.66 -9.70 2.14
CA ASN A 115 -4.18 -8.90 3.26
C ASN A 115 -4.90 -9.40 4.51
N TYR A 116 -4.14 -9.76 5.54
CA TYR A 116 -4.68 -10.28 6.80
C TYR A 116 -4.01 -9.57 7.97
N LEU A 117 -4.80 -8.92 8.79
CA LEU A 117 -4.40 -8.32 10.05
C LEU A 117 -4.93 -9.20 11.19
N ASP A 118 -4.01 -9.83 11.93
CA ASP A 118 -4.29 -10.46 13.22
C ASP A 118 -4.22 -9.38 14.30
N MET A 119 -5.28 -9.20 15.03
CA MET A 119 -5.37 -8.21 16.11
C MET A 119 -5.14 -8.84 17.49
N GLY A 120 -4.68 -10.10 17.51
CA GLY A 120 -4.34 -10.83 18.71
C GLY A 120 -5.54 -11.35 19.48
N GLU A 121 -5.25 -11.84 20.70
CA GLU A 121 -6.24 -12.37 21.63
C GLU A 121 -6.71 -11.25 22.59
N GLN A 122 -8.01 -11.16 22.76
CA GLN A 122 -8.66 -10.15 23.59
C GLN A 122 -9.50 -10.83 24.68
N MET A 123 -9.55 -10.21 25.87
CA MET A 123 -10.41 -10.65 26.96
C MET A 123 -11.78 -9.98 26.85
N GLY A 124 -12.82 -10.77 26.74
CA GLY A 124 -14.19 -10.30 26.81
C GLY A 124 -14.61 -10.03 28.24
N THR A 125 -15.38 -8.97 28.48
CA THR A 125 -15.99 -8.65 29.77
C THR A 125 -17.49 -8.40 29.62
N ASP A 126 -18.27 -8.80 30.61
CA ASP A 126 -19.70 -8.48 30.69
C ASP A 126 -19.94 -7.05 31.25
N GLU A 127 -21.21 -6.66 31.38
CA GLU A 127 -21.62 -5.36 31.94
C GLU A 127 -21.16 -5.14 33.40
N ASN A 128 -20.85 -6.20 34.12
CA ASN A 128 -20.34 -6.15 35.50
C ASN A 128 -18.82 -6.23 35.58
N ALA A 129 -18.12 -6.07 34.41
CA ALA A 129 -16.70 -6.21 34.26
C ALA A 129 -16.15 -7.62 34.63
N GLN A 130 -17.00 -8.65 34.56
CA GLN A 130 -16.56 -10.05 34.73
C GLN A 130 -16.06 -10.62 33.42
N GLU A 131 -14.96 -11.36 33.50
CA GLU A 131 -14.37 -12.01 32.31
C GLU A 131 -15.34 -13.07 31.72
N THR A 132 -15.64 -12.94 30.44
CA THR A 132 -16.52 -13.87 29.69
C THR A 132 -15.74 -14.86 28.83
N GLY A 133 -14.38 -14.76 28.80
CA GLY A 133 -13.49 -15.58 28.04
C GLY A 133 -12.69 -14.80 27.00
N THR A 134 -11.77 -15.49 26.31
CA THR A 134 -10.93 -14.88 25.28
C THR A 134 -11.50 -15.09 23.88
N PHE A 135 -11.28 -14.11 22.99
CA PHE A 135 -11.60 -14.21 21.57
C PHE A 135 -10.51 -13.56 20.72
N ARG A 136 -10.46 -13.90 19.43
CA ARG A 136 -9.52 -13.28 18.47
C ARG A 136 -10.27 -12.39 17.51
N SER A 137 -9.72 -11.18 17.31
CA SER A 137 -10.16 -10.25 16.29
C SER A 137 -9.23 -10.27 15.09
N TYR A 138 -9.78 -10.08 13.90
CA TYR A 138 -9.00 -10.02 12.67
C TYR A 138 -9.70 -9.20 11.60
N MET A 139 -8.92 -8.72 10.64
CA MET A 139 -9.41 -8.14 9.40
C MET A 139 -8.75 -8.82 8.21
N PHE A 140 -9.49 -9.08 7.16
CA PHE A 140 -8.89 -9.54 5.91
C PHE A 140 -9.48 -8.83 4.70
N ALA A 141 -8.68 -8.74 3.64
CA ALA A 141 -9.15 -8.31 2.34
C ALA A 141 -8.57 -9.21 1.24
N PHE A 142 -9.44 -9.73 0.39
CA PHE A 142 -9.06 -10.45 -0.81
C PHE A 142 -9.22 -9.53 -2.02
N SER A 143 -8.21 -9.47 -2.88
CA SER A 143 -8.19 -8.62 -4.08
C SER A 143 -7.97 -9.47 -5.32
N ALA A 144 -8.70 -9.16 -6.40
CA ALA A 144 -8.46 -9.66 -7.74
C ALA A 144 -8.27 -8.45 -8.68
N THR A 145 -7.16 -8.43 -9.41
CA THR A 145 -6.72 -7.26 -10.19
C THR A 145 -6.36 -7.67 -11.61
N TYR A 146 -6.80 -6.88 -12.57
CA TYR A 146 -6.45 -7.02 -13.96
C TYR A 146 -5.74 -5.78 -14.46
N GLY A 147 -4.59 -5.97 -15.13
CA GLY A 147 -3.82 -4.89 -15.75
C GLY A 147 -3.55 -5.16 -17.23
N VAL A 148 -3.72 -4.15 -18.07
CA VAL A 148 -3.49 -4.26 -19.52
C VAL A 148 -2.72 -3.07 -20.08
N ARG A 149 -1.81 -3.33 -21.01
CA ARG A 149 -1.10 -2.29 -21.75
C ARG A 149 -1.96 -1.76 -22.90
N ILE A 150 -2.21 -0.48 -22.89
CA ILE A 150 -2.85 0.23 -24.02
C ILE A 150 -1.82 0.43 -25.15
N ASN A 151 -0.60 0.75 -24.77
CA ASN A 151 0.54 0.88 -25.68
C ASN A 151 1.86 0.56 -24.94
N ARG A 152 3.02 0.85 -25.55
CA ARG A 152 4.32 0.55 -24.96
C ARG A 152 4.63 1.33 -23.67
N THR A 153 3.96 2.44 -23.47
CA THR A 153 4.22 3.39 -22.36
C THR A 153 3.07 3.54 -21.39
N LEU A 154 1.85 3.13 -21.76
CA LEU A 154 0.65 3.33 -20.95
C LEU A 154 0.03 1.98 -20.56
N GLY A 155 -0.07 1.76 -19.25
CA GLY A 155 -0.80 0.66 -18.63
C GLY A 155 -1.97 1.19 -17.81
N ILE A 156 -3.08 0.49 -17.87
CA ILE A 156 -4.25 0.72 -17.03
C ILE A 156 -4.60 -0.55 -16.28
N GLY A 157 -5.25 -0.41 -15.15
CA GLY A 157 -5.67 -1.57 -14.35
C GLY A 157 -6.92 -1.29 -13.53
N LEU A 158 -7.62 -2.38 -13.25
CA LEU A 158 -8.81 -2.43 -12.42
C LEU A 158 -8.63 -3.54 -11.40
N GLY A 159 -8.87 -3.25 -10.13
CA GLY A 159 -8.96 -4.21 -9.04
C GLY A 159 -10.35 -4.22 -8.44
N VAL A 160 -10.76 -5.38 -7.97
CA VAL A 160 -11.92 -5.54 -7.08
C VAL A 160 -11.45 -6.21 -5.82
N LYS A 161 -11.98 -5.79 -4.67
CA LYS A 161 -11.65 -6.39 -3.38
C LYS A 161 -12.90 -6.63 -2.55
N TYR A 162 -12.84 -7.69 -1.78
CA TYR A 162 -13.76 -8.00 -0.72
C TYR A 162 -13.04 -7.83 0.61
N PHE A 163 -13.64 -7.11 1.52
CA PHE A 163 -13.15 -6.87 2.87
C PHE A 163 -14.12 -7.47 3.88
N ARG A 164 -13.57 -8.04 4.94
CA ARG A 164 -14.30 -8.46 6.12
C ARG A 164 -13.46 -8.24 7.36
N ASP A 165 -14.10 -7.73 8.40
CA ASP A 165 -13.56 -7.76 9.75
C ASP A 165 -14.40 -8.63 10.68
N LYS A 166 -13.76 -9.06 11.76
CA LYS A 166 -14.38 -9.67 12.91
C LYS A 166 -13.74 -9.08 14.16
N LEU A 167 -14.45 -8.14 14.77
CA LEU A 167 -13.94 -7.39 15.92
C LEU A 167 -14.37 -7.99 17.25
N ALA A 168 -15.53 -8.67 17.29
CA ALA A 168 -16.07 -9.32 18.48
C ALA A 168 -16.84 -10.60 18.13
N PRO A 169 -17.13 -11.47 19.09
CA PRO A 169 -18.02 -12.61 18.90
C PRO A 169 -19.44 -12.18 18.49
N GLU A 170 -20.12 -12.97 17.67
CA GLU A 170 -21.46 -12.64 17.14
C GLU A 170 -22.54 -12.41 18.21
N ASN A 171 -22.34 -12.94 19.42
CA ASN A 171 -23.30 -12.84 20.52
C ASN A 171 -22.91 -11.81 21.59
N SER A 172 -21.79 -11.11 21.43
CA SER A 172 -21.29 -10.17 22.45
C SER A 172 -22.05 -8.82 22.46
N LEU A 173 -22.87 -8.56 21.43
CA LEU A 173 -23.65 -7.34 21.25
C LEU A 173 -25.16 -7.63 21.22
N GLN A 174 -25.64 -8.61 22.00
CA GLN A 174 -27.05 -9.05 21.97
C GLN A 174 -28.05 -7.92 22.19
N ASP A 175 -27.73 -6.94 23.02
CA ASP A 175 -28.60 -5.79 23.27
C ASP A 175 -28.57 -4.74 22.15
N ALA A 176 -27.54 -4.74 21.31
CA ALA A 176 -27.40 -3.83 20.16
C ALA A 176 -27.91 -4.44 18.84
N GLY A 177 -28.38 -5.70 18.85
CA GLY A 177 -28.99 -6.34 17.68
C GLY A 177 -28.04 -6.70 16.55
N GLY A 178 -26.70 -6.64 16.78
CA GLY A 178 -25.68 -6.86 15.75
C GLY A 178 -24.54 -7.77 16.17
N GLY A 179 -23.85 -8.36 15.18
CA GLY A 179 -22.60 -9.09 15.34
C GLY A 179 -21.40 -8.14 15.28
N GLY A 180 -20.31 -8.49 15.97
CA GLY A 180 -19.04 -7.73 15.90
C GLY A 180 -18.26 -7.95 14.59
N SER A 181 -18.93 -8.09 13.45
CA SER A 181 -18.32 -8.29 12.12
C SER A 181 -18.95 -7.39 11.07
N GLY A 182 -18.15 -6.90 10.13
CA GLY A 182 -18.57 -6.08 9.02
C GLY A 182 -17.98 -6.56 7.68
N ASP A 183 -18.69 -6.29 6.60
CA ASP A 183 -18.27 -6.60 5.24
C ASP A 183 -18.34 -5.37 4.35
N SER A 184 -17.46 -5.30 3.35
CA SER A 184 -17.56 -4.31 2.29
C SER A 184 -16.85 -4.77 1.02
N PHE A 185 -17.10 -4.05 -0.07
CA PHE A 185 -16.43 -4.24 -1.35
C PHE A 185 -15.72 -2.95 -1.74
N GLY A 186 -14.60 -3.08 -2.43
CA GLY A 186 -13.87 -1.94 -2.96
C GLY A 186 -13.46 -2.16 -4.40
N VAL A 187 -13.31 -1.05 -5.11
CA VAL A 187 -12.75 -1.00 -6.46
C VAL A 187 -11.49 -0.16 -6.45
N ASP A 188 -10.46 -0.64 -7.14
CA ASP A 188 -9.22 0.07 -7.35
C ASP A 188 -9.02 0.35 -8.83
N LEU A 189 -8.64 1.57 -9.16
CA LEU A 189 -8.31 1.99 -10.51
C LEU A 189 -6.87 2.46 -10.56
N GLY A 190 -6.15 2.13 -11.64
CA GLY A 190 -4.76 2.52 -11.75
C GLY A 190 -4.33 2.84 -13.17
N VAL A 191 -3.44 3.81 -13.26
CA VAL A 191 -2.77 4.20 -14.52
C VAL A 191 -1.28 4.31 -14.26
N LEU A 192 -0.47 3.66 -15.08
CA LEU A 192 0.98 3.83 -15.09
C LEU A 192 1.44 4.29 -16.46
N TYR A 193 2.06 5.47 -16.50
CA TYR A 193 2.68 6.01 -17.69
C TYR A 193 4.20 6.00 -17.57
N LYS A 194 4.86 5.30 -18.49
CA LYS A 194 6.32 5.28 -18.64
C LYS A 194 6.75 6.35 -19.62
N ALA A 195 7.61 7.26 -19.19
CA ALA A 195 8.19 8.32 -20.00
C ALA A 195 9.70 8.10 -20.19
N PRO A 196 10.12 7.19 -21.12
CA PRO A 196 11.53 6.80 -21.26
C PRO A 196 12.46 7.98 -21.56
N HIS A 197 11.98 8.96 -22.31
CA HIS A 197 12.76 10.17 -22.64
C HIS A 197 13.08 11.03 -21.42
N LEU A 198 12.23 10.98 -20.38
CA LEU A 198 12.43 11.66 -19.11
C LEU A 198 13.07 10.75 -18.06
N ARG A 199 13.34 9.48 -18.41
CA ARG A 199 13.79 8.44 -17.47
C ARG A 199 12.86 8.33 -16.26
N SER A 200 11.58 8.59 -16.45
CA SER A 200 10.56 8.69 -15.41
C SER A 200 9.36 7.82 -15.70
N ASN A 201 8.71 7.38 -14.61
CA ASN A 201 7.36 6.87 -14.65
C ASN A 201 6.46 7.79 -13.82
N PHE A 202 5.19 7.87 -14.20
CA PHE A 202 4.13 8.59 -13.50
C PHE A 202 2.98 7.62 -13.23
N GLY A 203 2.51 7.60 -12.01
CA GLY A 203 1.41 6.73 -11.57
C GLY A 203 0.25 7.55 -11.03
N LEU A 204 -0.97 7.10 -11.30
CA LEU A 204 -2.19 7.53 -10.64
C LEU A 204 -2.93 6.30 -10.17
N SER A 205 -3.31 6.29 -8.89
CA SER A 205 -4.10 5.22 -8.27
C SER A 205 -5.27 5.82 -7.52
N LEU A 206 -6.46 5.26 -7.72
CA LEU A 206 -7.64 5.46 -6.88
C LEU A 206 -7.93 4.13 -6.22
N ALA A 207 -7.92 4.08 -4.90
CA ALA A 207 -8.03 2.84 -4.16
C ALA A 207 -9.17 2.83 -3.15
N ASN A 208 -9.69 1.64 -2.89
CA ASN A 208 -10.72 1.36 -1.90
C ASN A 208 -12.06 2.09 -2.16
N LEU A 209 -12.41 2.33 -3.43
CA LEU A 209 -13.68 2.96 -3.80
C LEU A 209 -14.82 1.97 -3.57
N GLY A 210 -15.59 2.14 -2.51
CA GLY A 210 -16.66 1.22 -2.12
C GLY A 210 -17.59 1.83 -1.07
N PRO A 211 -18.69 1.13 -0.71
CA PRO A 211 -19.58 1.55 0.35
C PRO A 211 -18.89 1.48 1.71
N ASP A 212 -19.48 2.14 2.69
CA ASP A 212 -19.04 2.09 4.07
C ASP A 212 -19.30 0.72 4.70
N ILE A 213 -18.51 0.39 5.70
CA ILE A 213 -18.59 -0.87 6.45
C ILE A 213 -19.65 -0.71 7.51
N LYS A 214 -20.56 -1.67 7.61
CA LYS A 214 -21.64 -1.69 8.61
C LYS A 214 -21.43 -2.86 9.55
N HIS A 215 -21.42 -2.57 10.86
CA HIS A 215 -21.23 -3.59 11.89
C HIS A 215 -22.56 -3.93 12.59
N VAL A 216 -23.36 -2.92 12.94
CA VAL A 216 -24.61 -3.08 13.69
C VAL A 216 -25.80 -2.56 12.88
N ASP A 217 -25.80 -1.29 12.54
CA ASP A 217 -26.87 -0.66 11.77
C ASP A 217 -26.29 0.36 10.75
N ALA A 218 -27.21 0.97 9.96
CA ALA A 218 -26.79 1.89 8.90
C ALA A 218 -26.29 3.24 9.43
N ASP A 219 -26.64 3.61 10.64
CA ASP A 219 -26.30 4.90 11.25
C ASP A 219 -24.90 4.86 11.91
N GLN A 220 -24.34 3.66 12.09
CA GLN A 220 -23.00 3.41 12.65
C GLN A 220 -22.12 2.71 11.60
N SER A 221 -21.87 3.39 10.49
CA SER A 221 -21.04 2.88 9.42
C SER A 221 -19.69 3.59 9.39
N ASP A 222 -18.62 2.81 9.22
CA ASP A 222 -17.25 3.32 9.08
C ASP A 222 -16.88 3.43 7.61
N PRO A 223 -16.33 4.58 7.14
CA PRO A 223 -15.94 4.72 5.75
C PRO A 223 -14.79 3.79 5.38
N MET A 224 -14.81 3.26 4.14
CA MET A 224 -13.63 2.62 3.58
C MET A 224 -12.48 3.64 3.47
N PRO A 225 -11.21 3.24 3.64
CA PRO A 225 -10.05 4.14 3.50
C PRO A 225 -9.78 4.48 2.03
N ARG A 226 -10.73 5.20 1.42
CA ARG A 226 -10.67 5.65 0.02
C ARG A 226 -9.56 6.66 -0.14
N LYS A 227 -8.76 6.51 -1.18
CA LYS A 227 -7.63 7.40 -1.43
C LYS A 227 -7.31 7.57 -2.91
N ALA A 228 -6.77 8.75 -3.24
CA ALA A 228 -6.12 9.02 -4.52
C ALA A 228 -4.62 9.19 -4.28
N THR A 229 -3.79 8.59 -5.11
CA THR A 229 -2.33 8.70 -4.99
C THR A 229 -1.71 9.05 -6.34
N LEU A 230 -0.90 10.10 -6.36
CA LEU A 230 -0.04 10.47 -7.48
C LEU A 230 1.37 10.01 -7.18
N GLY A 231 2.01 9.30 -8.12
CA GLY A 231 3.36 8.78 -7.97
C GLY A 231 4.30 9.25 -9.06
N TRP A 232 5.57 9.37 -8.70
CA TRP A 232 6.65 9.63 -9.62
C TRP A 232 7.86 8.76 -9.28
N ALA A 233 8.49 8.19 -10.31
CA ALA A 233 9.71 7.41 -10.18
C ALA A 233 10.71 7.86 -11.26
N PHE A 234 11.93 8.18 -10.88
CA PHE A 234 12.98 8.74 -11.74
C PHE A 234 14.27 7.95 -11.63
N SER A 235 14.73 7.38 -12.73
CA SER A 235 16.05 6.73 -12.83
C SER A 235 17.13 7.80 -12.95
N ALA A 236 17.64 8.28 -11.82
CA ALA A 236 18.64 9.35 -11.76
C ALA A 236 19.98 8.92 -12.39
N TYR A 237 20.38 7.69 -12.14
CA TYR A 237 21.59 7.10 -12.73
C TYR A 237 21.37 5.62 -13.04
N GLN A 238 21.93 5.13 -14.12
CA GLN A 238 21.93 3.72 -14.49
C GLN A 238 23.18 3.39 -15.26
N SER A 239 23.96 2.42 -14.75
CA SER A 239 25.10 1.82 -15.42
C SER A 239 24.97 0.29 -15.41
N GLU A 240 25.99 -0.40 -15.87
CA GLU A 240 26.07 -1.85 -15.79
C GLU A 240 26.12 -2.35 -14.34
N TYR A 241 26.86 -1.63 -13.47
CA TYR A 241 27.14 -2.04 -12.09
C TYR A 241 26.24 -1.38 -11.06
N MET A 242 25.80 -0.16 -11.30
CA MET A 242 25.09 0.64 -10.31
C MET A 242 23.88 1.33 -10.90
N GLY A 243 22.85 1.50 -10.06
CA GLY A 243 21.67 2.30 -10.34
C GLY A 243 21.32 3.21 -9.17
N LEU A 244 20.73 4.34 -9.49
CA LEU A 244 20.14 5.27 -8.52
C LEU A 244 18.75 5.64 -8.99
N LEU A 245 17.76 5.34 -8.17
CA LEU A 245 16.34 5.61 -8.39
C LEU A 245 15.85 6.59 -7.32
N VAL A 246 15.03 7.54 -7.72
CA VAL A 246 14.32 8.45 -6.83
C VAL A 246 12.82 8.20 -7.04
N VAL A 247 12.06 8.14 -5.97
CA VAL A 247 10.61 7.97 -6.00
C VAL A 247 9.93 8.99 -5.11
N ALA A 248 8.69 9.36 -5.45
CA ALA A 248 7.84 10.17 -4.61
C ALA A 248 6.37 9.82 -4.88
N ASP A 249 5.59 9.73 -3.80
CA ASP A 249 4.14 9.57 -3.84
C ASP A 249 3.49 10.70 -3.02
N TYR A 250 2.33 11.15 -3.49
CA TYR A 250 1.45 12.10 -2.82
C TYR A 250 0.06 11.50 -2.74
N LEU A 251 -0.44 11.32 -1.52
CA LEU A 251 -1.71 10.68 -1.23
C LEU A 251 -2.69 11.69 -0.66
N VAL A 252 -3.92 11.65 -1.17
CA VAL A 252 -5.05 12.45 -0.70
C VAL A 252 -6.18 11.49 -0.33
N PRO A 253 -6.67 11.52 0.92
CA PRO A 253 -7.87 10.77 1.32
C PRO A 253 -9.13 11.27 0.61
N LEU A 254 -10.10 10.36 0.41
CA LEU A 254 -11.38 10.60 -0.27
C LEU A 254 -12.56 10.20 0.63
N TYR A 255 -12.60 10.68 1.87
CA TYR A 255 -13.56 10.18 2.88
C TYR A 255 -15.00 10.66 2.68
N LYS A 256 -15.22 11.84 2.07
CA LYS A 256 -16.55 12.46 1.94
C LYS A 256 -17.36 12.00 0.74
N TRP A 257 -17.12 10.79 0.24
CA TRP A 257 -17.89 10.28 -0.90
C TRP A 257 -19.41 10.16 -0.65
N ASN A 258 -19.84 9.95 0.61
CA ASN A 258 -21.23 9.63 0.96
C ASN A 258 -21.95 10.65 1.87
N ASP A 259 -21.30 11.68 2.36
CA ASP A 259 -22.04 12.77 2.98
C ASP A 259 -22.92 13.43 1.93
N ASN A 260 -24.18 13.74 2.30
CA ASN A 260 -25.24 14.28 1.42
C ASN A 260 -24.89 15.54 0.60
N ASP A 261 -23.67 15.97 0.63
CA ASP A 261 -23.06 16.92 -0.29
C ASP A 261 -22.48 16.15 -1.49
N TYR A 262 -23.16 16.23 -2.60
CA TYR A 262 -22.82 15.63 -3.90
C TYR A 262 -21.50 16.19 -4.49
N GLY A 263 -20.38 16.05 -3.79
CA GLY A 263 -19.05 16.50 -4.21
C GLY A 263 -17.98 15.46 -3.96
N PHE A 264 -17.07 15.28 -4.93
CA PHE A 264 -15.77 14.67 -4.72
C PHE A 264 -15.01 15.53 -3.70
N GLY A 265 -15.10 15.19 -2.43
CA GLY A 265 -14.37 15.86 -1.36
C GLY A 265 -12.95 15.32 -1.29
N LEU A 266 -12.02 15.97 -1.98
CA LEU A 266 -10.59 15.78 -1.72
C LEU A 266 -10.28 16.44 -0.37
N GLU A 267 -9.82 15.65 0.61
CA GLU A 267 -9.41 16.18 1.90
C GLU A 267 -7.91 16.51 1.87
N PHE A 268 -7.61 17.73 1.50
CA PHE A 268 -6.23 18.22 1.48
C PHE A 268 -5.63 18.46 2.87
N ASP A 269 -6.44 18.42 3.93
CA ASP A 269 -6.00 18.64 5.31
C ASP A 269 -5.41 17.36 5.95
N GLN A 270 -5.50 16.20 5.28
CA GLN A 270 -5.01 14.91 5.78
C GLN A 270 -4.14 14.20 4.73
N THR A 271 -3.27 14.94 4.10
CA THR A 271 -2.45 14.39 3.03
C THR A 271 -1.24 13.63 3.57
N GLU A 272 -0.80 12.67 2.79
CA GLU A 272 0.45 11.97 3.06
C GLU A 272 1.39 12.14 1.87
N TYR A 273 2.67 12.28 2.13
CA TYR A 273 3.68 12.22 1.09
C TYR A 273 4.87 11.38 1.52
N GLY A 274 5.45 10.72 0.54
CA GLY A 274 6.67 9.98 0.70
C GLY A 274 7.67 10.33 -0.38
N ILE A 275 8.93 10.30 -0.03
CA ILE A 275 10.05 10.39 -0.97
C ILE A 275 11.09 9.35 -0.61
N GLY A 276 11.71 8.73 -1.62
CA GLY A 276 12.71 7.70 -1.38
C GLY A 276 13.80 7.67 -2.44
N VAL A 277 14.94 7.11 -2.03
CA VAL A 277 16.09 6.86 -2.89
C VAL A 277 16.50 5.40 -2.74
N GLU A 278 16.63 4.69 -3.87
CA GLU A 278 17.16 3.34 -3.95
C GLU A 278 18.48 3.38 -4.70
N TRP A 279 19.55 2.97 -4.04
CA TRP A 279 20.81 2.65 -4.68
C TRP A 279 20.92 1.14 -4.85
N ASN A 280 21.39 0.69 -6.02
CA ASN A 280 21.65 -0.72 -6.24
C ASN A 280 23.04 -0.99 -6.81
N TYR A 281 23.60 -2.14 -6.44
CA TYR A 281 24.83 -2.67 -6.96
C TYR A 281 24.57 -4.01 -7.64
N LEU A 282 25.02 -4.12 -8.91
CA LEU A 282 24.84 -5.29 -9.77
C LEU A 282 23.36 -5.76 -9.90
N ARG A 283 22.39 -4.89 -9.60
CA ARG A 283 20.96 -5.26 -9.52
C ARG A 283 20.67 -6.43 -8.57
N SER A 284 21.57 -6.69 -7.65
CA SER A 284 21.50 -7.79 -6.67
C SER A 284 21.44 -7.29 -5.23
N LEU A 285 22.13 -6.20 -4.93
CA LEU A 285 22.12 -5.57 -3.60
C LEU A 285 21.46 -4.20 -3.71
N PHE A 286 20.57 -3.92 -2.76
CA PHE A 286 19.80 -2.68 -2.73
C PHE A 286 19.90 -2.05 -1.35
N VAL A 287 20.16 -0.75 -1.31
CA VAL A 287 20.10 0.08 -0.10
C VAL A 287 19.07 1.18 -0.35
N ARG A 288 18.21 1.42 0.62
CA ARG A 288 17.08 2.34 0.50
C ARG A 288 17.01 3.27 1.69
N LEU A 289 16.69 4.51 1.39
CA LEU A 289 16.42 5.54 2.37
C LEU A 289 15.21 6.32 1.88
N GLY A 290 14.29 6.61 2.77
CA GLY A 290 13.12 7.41 2.47
C GLY A 290 12.74 8.32 3.63
N TYR A 291 11.75 9.14 3.37
CA TYR A 291 11.09 10.00 4.34
C TYR A 291 9.60 9.95 4.10
N LYS A 292 8.83 9.77 5.17
CA LYS A 292 7.38 9.81 5.15
C LYS A 292 6.90 10.97 6.01
N SER A 293 5.91 11.69 5.49
CA SER A 293 5.11 12.65 6.24
C SER A 293 3.65 12.29 6.06
N ALA A 294 2.95 12.13 7.16
CA ALA A 294 1.52 11.85 7.20
C ALA A 294 0.91 12.65 8.34
N ASP A 295 -0.08 13.47 8.01
CA ASP A 295 -0.78 14.28 9.00
C ASP A 295 -1.53 13.37 9.99
N TYR A 296 -2.12 12.29 9.47
CA TYR A 296 -2.67 11.24 10.31
C TYR A 296 -1.56 10.49 11.06
N GLY A 297 -1.68 10.43 12.39
CA GLY A 297 -0.69 9.81 13.26
C GLY A 297 0.55 10.66 13.55
N GLU A 298 0.60 11.91 13.07
CA GLU A 298 1.73 12.85 13.22
C GLU A 298 3.08 12.21 12.86
N ILE A 299 3.12 11.49 11.71
CA ILE A 299 4.31 10.78 11.26
C ILE A 299 5.14 11.74 10.42
N ASN A 300 6.35 12.07 10.88
CA ASN A 300 7.33 12.87 10.14
C ASN A 300 8.72 12.29 10.42
N ASP A 301 9.07 11.20 9.71
CA ASP A 301 10.30 10.48 10.02
C ASP A 301 10.84 9.73 8.79
N THR A 302 12.08 9.30 8.92
CA THR A 302 12.80 8.54 7.91
C THR A 302 12.37 7.08 7.86
N THR A 303 12.46 6.48 6.67
CA THR A 303 12.37 5.04 6.46
C THR A 303 13.70 4.54 5.91
N PHE A 304 14.07 3.31 6.20
CA PHE A 304 15.28 2.71 5.61
C PHE A 304 15.10 1.20 5.41
N GLY A 305 15.93 0.66 4.54
CA GLY A 305 15.88 -0.77 4.29
C GLY A 305 16.97 -1.24 3.34
N PHE A 306 17.01 -2.53 3.18
CA PHE A 306 17.89 -3.20 2.24
C PHE A 306 17.15 -4.32 1.49
N GLY A 307 17.71 -4.73 0.36
CA GLY A 307 17.17 -5.84 -0.43
C GLY A 307 18.27 -6.65 -1.10
N VAL A 308 17.95 -7.90 -1.36
CA VAL A 308 18.82 -8.84 -2.07
C VAL A 308 18.03 -9.54 -3.16
N ASP A 309 18.51 -9.50 -4.41
CA ASP A 309 18.02 -10.33 -5.52
C ASP A 309 19.05 -11.43 -5.80
N MET A 310 18.65 -12.67 -5.54
CA MET A 310 19.53 -13.83 -5.64
C MET A 310 19.66 -14.39 -7.07
N ASN A 311 18.98 -13.81 -8.06
CA ASN A 311 18.91 -14.36 -9.40
C ASN A 311 20.29 -14.50 -10.06
N GLN A 312 21.20 -13.56 -9.83
CA GLN A 312 22.54 -13.61 -10.40
C GLN A 312 23.45 -14.64 -9.72
N TRP A 313 23.20 -14.97 -8.46
CA TRP A 313 24.08 -15.83 -7.67
C TRP A 313 23.68 -17.30 -7.71
N VAL A 314 22.37 -17.58 -7.62
CA VAL A 314 21.87 -18.96 -7.56
C VAL A 314 20.95 -19.32 -8.75
N GLY A 315 20.74 -18.42 -9.69
CA GLY A 315 19.88 -18.64 -10.85
C GLY A 315 18.38 -18.73 -10.51
N GLN A 316 18.01 -18.46 -9.26
CA GLN A 316 16.62 -18.40 -8.78
C GLN A 316 16.21 -16.94 -8.60
N ALA A 317 15.07 -16.56 -9.16
CA ALA A 317 14.55 -15.20 -9.03
C ALA A 317 13.86 -15.01 -7.67
N ILE A 318 14.64 -15.11 -6.61
CA ILE A 318 14.23 -14.91 -5.22
C ILE A 318 14.71 -13.53 -4.79
N THR A 319 13.80 -12.73 -4.24
CA THR A 319 14.12 -11.44 -3.63
C THR A 319 13.78 -11.45 -2.15
N PHE A 320 14.65 -10.89 -1.35
CA PHE A 320 14.42 -10.64 0.07
C PHE A 320 14.56 -9.15 0.32
N ASP A 321 13.58 -8.56 0.99
CA ASP A 321 13.60 -7.15 1.35
C ASP A 321 13.26 -6.95 2.83
N PHE A 322 13.96 -6.02 3.45
CA PHE A 322 13.75 -5.55 4.80
C PHE A 322 13.47 -4.05 4.79
N ALA A 323 12.56 -3.60 5.64
CA ALA A 323 12.31 -2.19 5.90
C ALA A 323 12.08 -1.94 7.38
N SER A 324 12.58 -0.81 7.88
CA SER A 324 12.21 -0.23 9.16
C SER A 324 11.47 1.08 8.90
N VAL A 325 10.24 1.18 9.39
CA VAL A 325 9.34 2.30 9.12
C VAL A 325 8.82 2.90 10.43
N PRO A 326 8.57 4.22 10.47
CA PRO A 326 7.92 4.85 11.61
C PRO A 326 6.44 4.45 11.67
N GLN A 327 5.91 4.47 12.87
CA GLN A 327 4.47 4.43 13.16
C GLN A 327 4.00 5.78 13.70
N ALA A 328 2.72 5.83 14.10
CA ALA A 328 2.16 7.01 14.75
C ALA A 328 3.00 7.46 15.95
N LYS A 329 2.99 8.76 16.23
CA LYS A 329 3.77 9.38 17.27
C LYS A 329 3.60 8.67 18.62
N GLY A 330 4.72 8.32 19.22
CA GLY A 330 4.76 7.59 20.50
C GLY A 330 4.81 6.08 20.38
N LEU A 331 4.65 5.51 19.18
CA LEU A 331 4.84 4.09 18.93
C LEU A 331 6.27 3.78 18.43
N PRO A 332 6.82 2.59 18.74
CA PRO A 332 8.10 2.16 18.21
C PRO A 332 8.04 1.97 16.69
N ARG A 333 9.21 1.92 16.07
CA ARG A 333 9.33 1.60 14.64
C ARG A 333 8.93 0.16 14.37
N VAL A 334 8.40 -0.09 13.18
CA VAL A 334 7.99 -1.42 12.72
C VAL A 334 8.98 -1.97 11.73
N ASN A 335 9.28 -3.26 11.87
CA ASN A 335 10.10 -4.00 10.92
C ASN A 335 9.21 -4.80 9.98
N ARG A 336 9.47 -4.68 8.67
CA ARG A 336 8.73 -5.37 7.61
C ARG A 336 9.69 -6.25 6.81
N LEU A 337 9.29 -7.49 6.62
CA LEU A 337 10.04 -8.49 5.86
C LEU A 337 9.21 -8.92 4.66
N SER A 338 9.84 -8.97 3.49
CA SER A 338 9.19 -9.45 2.26
C SER A 338 10.06 -10.47 1.56
N LEU A 339 9.42 -11.49 1.01
CA LEU A 339 10.02 -12.49 0.15
C LEU A 339 9.27 -12.53 -1.17
N GLY A 340 9.99 -12.39 -2.28
CA GLY A 340 9.47 -12.51 -3.64
C GLY A 340 10.07 -13.71 -4.36
N TYR A 341 9.27 -14.36 -5.19
CA TYR A 341 9.70 -15.49 -6.03
C TYR A 341 9.07 -15.42 -7.41
N ARG A 342 9.89 -15.43 -8.46
CA ARG A 342 9.42 -15.54 -9.85
C ARG A 342 9.79 -16.90 -10.47
N PHE A 343 8.80 -17.53 -11.12
CA PHE A 343 8.92 -18.88 -11.70
C PHE A 343 8.12 -19.08 -12.98
#